data_96dbb673cfe9cd96951d807f6f961d0b
#
_entry.id   96dbb673cfe9cd96951d807f6f961d0b
#
_cell.length_a   1.000
_cell.length_b   1.000
_cell.length_c   1.000
_cell.angle_alpha   90.00
_cell.angle_beta   90.00
_cell.angle_gamma   90.00
#
_symmetry.space_group_name_H-M   'P 1'
#
loop_
_entity.id
_entity.type
_entity.pdbx_description
1 polymer ?
#
loop_
_entity_poly.entity_id
_entity_poly.type
_entity_poly.pdbx_seq_one_letter_code
_entity_poly.pdbx_strand_id
1 'polypeptide(L)'
;MKNLKYNERIAVMRILLDIIMADNRIDGREKQLFEETGRVLELDESAKQEVENLNSLLALSIIHDFTQEQKREFAQLMGQMIVVDKEINYNEVKIYHVVNEFCHINVEFKMDDYPEYTLS
;
A
#
# COMPACT_ATOMS: atom_id res chain seq x y z
N MET A 1 -4.59 -10.87 -0.52
CA MET A 1 -5.32 -10.49 -1.73
C MET A 1 -5.23 -11.60 -2.75
N LYS A 2 -6.34 -12.24 -2.97
CA LYS A 2 -6.43 -13.35 -3.93
C LYS A 2 -6.86 -12.82 -5.29
N ASN A 3 -6.56 -13.59 -6.32
CA ASN A 3 -7.04 -13.34 -7.68
C ASN A 3 -6.49 -12.08 -8.35
N LEU A 4 -5.35 -11.58 -7.88
CA LEU A 4 -4.69 -10.48 -8.56
C LEU A 4 -3.80 -11.01 -9.68
N LYS A 5 -3.85 -10.35 -10.83
CA LYS A 5 -2.92 -10.61 -11.91
C LYS A 5 -1.53 -10.07 -11.54
N TYR A 6 -0.52 -10.51 -12.27
CA TYR A 6 0.86 -10.10 -11.96
C TYR A 6 1.02 -8.57 -11.97
N ASN A 7 0.52 -7.91 -13.01
CA ASN A 7 0.63 -6.45 -13.10
C ASN A 7 -0.14 -5.74 -12.00
N GLU A 8 -1.23 -6.34 -11.53
CA GLU A 8 -2.01 -5.79 -10.42
C GLU A 8 -1.23 -5.87 -9.11
N ARG A 9 -0.52 -6.98 -8.89
CA ARG A 9 0.34 -7.13 -7.71
C ARG A 9 1.49 -6.14 -7.73
N ILE A 10 2.10 -5.91 -8.89
CA ILE A 10 3.15 -4.91 -9.04
C ILE A 10 2.61 -3.51 -8.73
N ALA A 11 1.40 -3.18 -9.21
CA ALA A 11 0.78 -1.89 -8.95
C ALA A 11 0.53 -1.66 -7.45
N VAL A 12 0.04 -2.70 -6.75
CA VAL A 12 -0.16 -2.64 -5.29
C VAL A 12 1.17 -2.30 -4.60
N MET A 13 2.23 -3.02 -4.94
CA MET A 13 3.52 -2.79 -4.31
C MET A 13 4.09 -1.41 -4.64
N ARG A 14 3.85 -0.91 -5.86
CA ARG A 14 4.31 0.44 -6.23
C ARG A 14 3.71 1.51 -5.32
N ILE A 15 2.41 1.44 -5.07
CA ILE A 15 1.75 2.44 -4.22
C ILE A 15 2.19 2.28 -2.77
N LEU A 16 2.35 1.06 -2.27
CA LEU A 16 2.88 0.84 -0.93
C LEU A 16 4.29 1.42 -0.80
N LEU A 17 5.12 1.29 -1.83
CA LEU A 17 6.44 1.89 -1.85
C LEU A 17 6.35 3.42 -1.77
N ASP A 18 5.44 4.03 -2.52
CA ASP A 18 5.25 5.48 -2.45
C ASP A 18 4.88 5.94 -1.04
N ILE A 19 4.07 5.15 -0.33
CA ILE A 19 3.69 5.47 1.04
C ILE A 19 4.91 5.46 1.95
N ILE A 20 5.72 4.40 1.92
CA ILE A 20 6.86 4.31 2.86
C ILE A 20 7.96 5.31 2.54
N MET A 21 7.99 5.83 1.32
CA MET A 21 8.99 6.82 0.92
C MET A 21 8.49 8.26 1.00
N ALA A 22 7.28 8.46 1.51
CA ALA A 22 6.64 9.79 1.48
C ALA A 22 7.36 10.84 2.31
N ASP A 23 8.10 10.43 3.35
CA ASP A 23 8.82 11.36 4.23
C ASP A 23 10.34 11.28 4.04
N ASN A 24 10.80 10.63 2.98
CA ASN A 24 12.22 10.44 2.66
C ASN A 24 12.99 9.62 3.71
N ARG A 25 12.28 8.89 4.57
CA ARG A 25 12.88 7.96 5.52
C ARG A 25 12.15 6.64 5.40
N ILE A 26 12.88 5.55 5.52
CA ILE A 26 12.29 4.22 5.54
C ILE A 26 12.52 3.64 6.93
N ASP A 27 11.44 3.48 7.68
CA ASP A 27 11.48 2.82 8.98
C ASP A 27 11.68 1.32 8.78
N GLY A 28 12.44 0.69 9.66
CA GLY A 28 12.72 -0.74 9.55
C GLY A 28 11.46 -1.60 9.58
N ARG A 29 10.45 -1.18 10.36
CA ARG A 29 9.18 -1.92 10.45
C ARG A 29 8.36 -1.78 9.17
N GLU A 30 8.38 -0.60 8.55
CA GLU A 30 7.74 -0.39 7.26
C GLU A 30 8.41 -1.24 6.18
N LYS A 31 9.74 -1.26 6.17
CA LYS A 31 10.49 -2.07 5.20
C LYS A 31 10.19 -3.56 5.38
N GLN A 32 10.15 -4.03 6.62
CA GLN A 32 9.85 -5.43 6.91
C GLN A 32 8.45 -5.79 6.44
N LEU A 33 7.45 -4.96 6.74
CA LEU A 33 6.09 -5.21 6.29
C LEU A 33 5.98 -5.19 4.77
N PHE A 34 6.70 -4.27 4.13
CA PHE A 34 6.73 -4.19 2.67
C PHE A 34 7.26 -5.49 2.07
N GLU A 35 8.36 -6.01 2.60
CA GLU A 35 8.95 -7.25 2.11
C GLU A 35 8.04 -8.45 2.35
N GLU A 36 7.40 -8.51 3.53
CA GLU A 36 6.45 -9.58 3.84
C GLU A 36 5.25 -9.54 2.91
N THR A 37 4.74 -8.36 2.62
CA THR A 37 3.61 -8.21 1.70
C THR A 37 3.99 -8.70 0.30
N GLY A 38 5.20 -8.39 -0.16
CA GLY A 38 5.70 -8.90 -1.43
C GLY A 38 5.72 -10.42 -1.48
N ARG A 39 6.13 -11.06 -0.38
CA ARG A 39 6.14 -12.53 -0.31
C ARG A 39 4.72 -13.10 -0.34
N VAL A 40 3.79 -12.46 0.39
CA VAL A 40 2.39 -12.88 0.40
C VAL A 40 1.78 -12.77 -1.00
N LEU A 41 2.18 -11.76 -1.77
CA LEU A 41 1.75 -11.58 -3.15
C LEU A 41 2.54 -12.44 -4.14
N GLU A 42 3.41 -13.31 -3.63
CA GLU A 42 4.20 -14.23 -4.46
C GLU A 42 5.11 -13.52 -5.46
N LEU A 43 5.68 -12.40 -5.03
CA LEU A 43 6.63 -11.64 -5.85
C LEU A 43 8.06 -11.97 -5.39
N ASP A 44 8.93 -12.24 -6.35
CA ASP A 44 10.33 -12.57 -6.06
C ASP A 44 11.24 -11.35 -6.27
N GLU A 45 12.56 -11.57 -6.13
CA GLU A 45 13.53 -10.50 -6.28
C GLU A 45 13.47 -9.84 -7.67
N SER A 46 13.10 -10.59 -8.71
CA SER A 46 13.03 -10.03 -10.05
C SER A 46 11.92 -8.99 -10.19
N ALA A 47 10.88 -9.08 -9.36
CA ALA A 47 9.78 -8.13 -9.38
C ALA A 47 10.16 -6.79 -8.77
N LYS A 48 11.20 -6.75 -7.94
CA LYS A 48 11.59 -5.55 -7.22
C LYS A 48 11.88 -4.39 -8.16
N GLN A 49 12.62 -4.63 -9.23
CA GLN A 49 12.95 -3.60 -10.19
C GLN A 49 11.71 -3.13 -10.95
N GLU A 50 10.80 -4.05 -11.25
CA GLU A 50 9.53 -3.68 -11.90
C GLU A 50 8.69 -2.77 -11.03
N VAL A 51 8.65 -3.04 -9.72
CA VAL A 51 7.95 -2.18 -8.76
C VAL A 51 8.56 -0.79 -8.76
N GLU A 52 9.89 -0.70 -8.66
CA GLU A 52 10.59 0.57 -8.63
C GLU A 52 10.41 1.38 -9.91
N ASN A 53 10.32 0.71 -11.05
CA ASN A 53 10.24 1.36 -12.35
C ASN A 53 8.83 1.67 -12.82
N LEU A 54 7.81 1.11 -12.18
CA LEU A 54 6.43 1.38 -12.59
C LEU A 54 6.05 2.82 -12.21
N ASN A 55 5.50 3.55 -13.17
CA ASN A 55 5.00 4.89 -12.93
C ASN A 55 3.81 4.84 -11.96
N SER A 56 3.80 5.72 -10.97
CA SER A 56 2.75 5.73 -9.94
C SER A 56 1.36 6.01 -10.52
N LEU A 57 1.27 6.87 -11.53
CA LEU A 57 -0.02 7.15 -12.16
C LEU A 57 -0.56 5.93 -12.90
N LEU A 58 0.31 5.16 -13.54
CA LEU A 58 -0.09 3.90 -14.17
C LEU A 58 -0.54 2.89 -13.11
N ALA A 59 0.17 2.83 -11.98
CA ALA A 59 -0.23 1.95 -10.87
C ALA A 59 -1.64 2.32 -10.38
N LEU A 60 -1.92 3.60 -10.19
CA LEU A 60 -3.25 4.06 -9.76
C LEU A 60 -4.32 3.69 -10.79
N SER A 61 -4.00 3.81 -12.07
CA SER A 61 -4.94 3.44 -13.13
C SER A 61 -5.30 1.95 -13.05
N ILE A 62 -4.32 1.11 -12.78
CA ILE A 62 -4.56 -0.33 -12.63
C ILE A 62 -5.45 -0.59 -11.41
N ILE A 63 -5.15 0.04 -10.27
CA ILE A 63 -5.92 -0.14 -9.04
C ILE A 63 -7.36 0.40 -9.18
N HIS A 64 -7.52 1.47 -9.95
CA HIS A 64 -8.84 2.02 -10.23
C HIS A 64 -9.80 0.96 -10.78
N ASP A 65 -9.27 0.01 -11.54
CA ASP A 65 -10.09 -1.04 -12.18
C ASP A 65 -10.26 -2.29 -11.30
N PHE A 66 -9.77 -2.27 -10.07
CA PHE A 66 -10.00 -3.35 -9.11
C PHE A 66 -11.48 -3.50 -8.79
N THR A 67 -11.88 -4.70 -8.37
CA THR A 67 -13.21 -4.90 -7.78
C THR A 67 -13.28 -4.12 -6.46
N GLN A 68 -14.50 -3.86 -5.99
CA GLN A 68 -14.66 -3.17 -4.71
C GLN A 68 -14.05 -3.97 -3.55
N GLU A 69 -14.15 -5.28 -3.59
CA GLU A 69 -13.52 -6.13 -2.57
C GLU A 69 -11.99 -5.98 -2.59
N GLN A 70 -11.39 -6.01 -3.77
CA GLN A 70 -9.94 -5.82 -3.92
C GLN A 70 -9.52 -4.42 -3.44
N LYS A 71 -10.33 -3.41 -3.72
CA LYS A 71 -10.06 -2.05 -3.26
C LYS A 71 -10.07 -1.97 -1.74
N ARG A 72 -11.04 -2.61 -1.09
CA ARG A 72 -11.08 -2.63 0.38
C ARG A 72 -9.87 -3.33 0.97
N GLU A 73 -9.47 -4.46 0.40
CA GLU A 73 -8.28 -5.17 0.86
C GLU A 73 -7.02 -4.32 0.67
N PHE A 74 -6.94 -3.60 -0.45
CA PHE A 74 -5.81 -2.72 -0.70
C PHE A 74 -5.78 -1.55 0.30
N ALA A 75 -6.96 -0.97 0.62
CA ALA A 75 -7.03 0.08 1.64
C ALA A 75 -6.49 -0.44 2.98
N GLN A 76 -6.82 -1.68 3.33
CA GLN A 76 -6.30 -2.30 4.55
C GLN A 76 -4.77 -2.37 4.53
N LEU A 77 -4.19 -2.78 3.42
CA LEU A 77 -2.73 -2.85 3.28
C LEU A 77 -2.09 -1.46 3.41
N MET A 78 -2.68 -0.45 2.77
CA MET A 78 -2.17 0.91 2.87
C MET A 78 -2.21 1.41 4.32
N GLY A 79 -3.33 1.18 4.99
CA GLY A 79 -3.48 1.60 6.38
C GLY A 79 -2.48 0.91 7.30
N GLN A 80 -2.28 -0.39 7.12
CA GLN A 80 -1.28 -1.13 7.90
C GLN A 80 0.11 -0.54 7.71
N MET A 81 0.46 -0.18 6.49
CA MET A 81 1.76 0.41 6.19
C MET A 81 1.95 1.74 6.91
N ILE A 82 0.88 2.53 7.00
CA ILE A 82 0.94 3.84 7.67
C ILE A 82 1.13 3.69 9.18
N VAL A 83 0.49 2.70 9.80
CA VAL A 83 0.48 2.59 11.26
C VAL A 83 1.54 1.66 11.84
N VAL A 84 2.27 0.90 11.00
CA VAL A 84 3.15 -0.19 11.48
C VAL A 84 4.26 0.30 12.39
N ASP A 85 4.75 1.53 12.20
CA ASP A 85 5.81 2.08 13.05
C ASP A 85 5.26 2.86 14.26
N LYS A 86 3.95 2.86 14.44
CA LYS A 86 3.24 3.53 15.52
C LYS A 86 3.35 5.06 15.50
N GLU A 87 3.92 5.61 14.44
CA GLU A 87 3.94 7.06 14.22
C GLU A 87 3.15 7.34 12.96
N ILE A 88 2.25 8.32 13.03
CA ILE A 88 1.43 8.67 11.89
C ILE A 88 2.09 9.81 11.15
N ASN A 89 2.57 9.54 9.95
CA ASN A 89 3.17 10.54 9.10
C ASN A 89 2.09 11.17 8.22
N TYR A 90 2.00 12.50 8.28
CA TYR A 90 0.99 13.22 7.51
C TYR A 90 1.09 12.96 6.01
N ASN A 91 2.29 12.89 5.47
CA ASN A 91 2.47 12.66 4.03
C ASN A 91 1.99 11.27 3.60
N GLU A 92 2.15 10.28 4.46
CA GLU A 92 1.65 8.93 4.17
C GLU A 92 0.13 8.91 4.14
N VAL A 93 -0.51 9.56 5.11
CA VAL A 93 -1.97 9.67 5.15
C VAL A 93 -2.47 10.42 3.93
N LYS A 94 -1.76 11.45 3.52
CA LYS A 94 -2.13 12.23 2.33
C LYS A 94 -2.12 11.37 1.07
N ILE A 95 -1.13 10.49 0.92
CA ILE A 95 -1.11 9.57 -0.21
C ILE A 95 -2.31 8.62 -0.15
N TYR A 96 -2.63 8.10 1.04
CA TYR A 96 -3.82 7.26 1.20
C TYR A 96 -5.07 8.00 0.69
N HIS A 97 -5.25 9.25 1.09
CA HIS A 97 -6.41 10.03 0.66
C HIS A 97 -6.47 10.23 -0.85
N VAL A 98 -5.32 10.53 -1.47
CA VAL A 98 -5.26 10.70 -2.92
C VAL A 98 -5.65 9.40 -3.64
N VAL A 99 -5.11 8.28 -3.18
CA VAL A 99 -5.41 6.98 -3.77
C VAL A 99 -6.89 6.63 -3.57
N ASN A 100 -7.41 6.87 -2.37
CA ASN A 100 -8.81 6.62 -2.05
C ASN A 100 -9.75 7.38 -2.99
N GLU A 101 -9.46 8.66 -3.20
CA GLU A 101 -10.25 9.52 -4.08
C GLU A 101 -10.14 9.10 -5.55
N PHE A 102 -8.90 8.96 -6.03
CA PHE A 102 -8.66 8.67 -7.44
C PHE A 102 -9.24 7.31 -7.84
N CYS A 103 -9.07 6.32 -7.00
CA CYS A 103 -9.47 4.94 -7.32
C CYS A 103 -10.90 4.63 -6.88
N HIS A 104 -11.60 5.58 -6.27
CA HIS A 104 -12.98 5.38 -5.77
C HIS A 104 -13.05 4.20 -4.82
N ILE A 105 -12.12 4.14 -3.86
CA ILE A 105 -12.06 3.05 -2.89
C ILE A 105 -13.17 3.18 -1.85
N ASN A 106 -13.44 4.42 -1.41
CA ASN A 106 -14.49 4.75 -0.45
C ASN A 106 -14.30 4.10 0.92
N VAL A 107 -13.05 3.99 1.36
CA VAL A 107 -12.69 3.52 2.71
C VAL A 107 -11.79 4.56 3.34
N GLU A 108 -12.33 5.33 4.30
CA GLU A 108 -11.54 6.35 4.98
C GLU A 108 -10.51 5.71 5.91
N PHE A 109 -9.35 6.36 6.02
CA PHE A 109 -8.32 5.92 6.96
C PHE A 109 -8.78 6.22 8.38
N LYS A 110 -8.82 5.20 9.24
CA LYS A 110 -9.17 5.33 10.66
C LYS A 110 -8.21 4.53 11.50
N MET A 111 -7.62 5.16 12.49
CA MET A 111 -6.70 4.49 13.42
C MET A 111 -7.36 3.31 14.12
N ASP A 112 -8.65 3.43 14.44
CA ASP A 112 -9.38 2.39 15.17
C ASP A 112 -9.48 1.08 14.39
N ASP A 113 -9.27 1.12 13.09
CA ASP A 113 -9.29 -0.10 12.26
C ASP A 113 -8.02 -0.93 12.42
N TYR A 114 -7.02 -0.43 13.16
CA TYR A 114 -5.71 -1.08 13.29
C TYR A 114 -5.29 -1.16 14.75
N PRO A 115 -6.08 -1.81 15.62
CA PRO A 115 -5.81 -1.81 17.05
C PRO A 115 -4.49 -2.47 17.42
N GLU A 116 -4.03 -3.48 16.67
CA GLU A 116 -2.77 -4.16 16.98
C GLU A 116 -1.55 -3.24 16.81
N TYR A 117 -1.70 -2.13 16.12
CA TYR A 117 -0.62 -1.18 15.90
C TYR A 117 -0.75 0.08 16.75
N THR A 118 -1.92 0.32 17.34
CA THR A 118 -2.20 1.56 18.06
C THR A 118 -2.31 1.37 19.57
N LEU A 119 -2.60 0.17 20.02
CA LEU A 119 -2.70 -0.17 21.44
C LEU A 119 -1.36 -0.75 21.90
N SER A 120 -0.60 0.02 22.64
CA SER A 120 0.67 -0.46 23.16
C SER A 120 0.96 0.14 24.51
#